data_6503286c71f65f58daf34115e25ddbfd
#
_entry.id   6503286c71f65f58daf34115e25ddbfd
#
_cell.length_a   1.000
_cell.length_b   1.000
_cell.length_c   1.000
_cell.angle_alpha   90.00
_cell.angle_beta   90.00
_cell.angle_gamma   90.00
#
_symmetry.space_group_name_H-M   'P 1'
#
loop_
_entity.id
_entity.type
_entity.pdbx_description
1 polymer ?
#
loop_
_entity_poly.entity_id
_entity_poly.type
_entity_poly.pdbx_seq_one_letter_code
_entity_poly.pdbx_strand_id
1 'polypeptide(L)'
;MMSADSGAAVLETNDSDPKVPDKKKTKFDVVIIGAGPSGYTAGIYCSRAGYDTLILSGVLPGGQLVNTTEVENYPGFENGIMGPDLMIDMRKQSQRMGTTIVDDE
;
A
#
# COMPACT_ATOMS: atom_id res chain seq x y z
N MET A 1 -10.84 0.74 11.68
CA MET A 1 -10.79 0.61 11.55
C MET A 1 -10.92 0.66 11.65
N MET A 2 -10.49 0.83 12.16
CA MET A 2 -10.34 0.77 12.31
C MET A 2 -10.38 0.98 12.92
N SER A 3 -10.21 1.38 13.72
CA SER A 3 -10.08 1.55 14.36
C SER A 3 -10.36 1.79 14.85
N ALA A 4 -10.28 2.04 15.51
CA ALA A 4 -10.44 2.31 15.91
C ALA A 4 -10.48 3.00 16.33
N ASP A 5 -10.42 3.52 16.65
CA ASP A 5 -10.58 4.30 16.88
C ASP A 5 -10.58 4.78 16.26
N SER A 6 -10.63 4.62 15.90
CA SER A 6 -10.53 5.03 15.23
C SER A 6 -10.23 5.55 14.92
N GLY A 7 -10.02 5.57 15.00
CA GLY A 7 -9.52 6.11 14.52
C GLY A 7 -9.17 6.87 14.50
N ALA A 8 -9.11 7.08 14.74
CA ALA A 8 -8.83 7.85 14.66
C ALA A 8 -8.08 8.47 14.71
N ALA A 9 -7.62 8.67 14.71
CA ALA A 9 -6.90 9.43 14.80
C ALA A 9 -6.52 10.23 14.02
N VAL A 10 -6.46 10.73 13.84
CA VAL A 10 -6.29 11.32 13.12
C VAL A 10 -5.44 12.10 12.97
N LEU A 11 -5.07 12.43 12.63
CA LEU A 11 -4.19 12.96 12.43
C LEU A 11 -4.15 14.12 11.93
N GLU A 12 -3.98 14.74 12.12
CA GLU A 12 -3.99 15.78 11.75
C GLU A 12 -3.00 16.14 11.11
N THR A 13 -2.59 16.14 10.71
CA THR A 13 -1.75 16.36 10.30
C THR A 13 -1.31 16.94 9.40
N ASN A 14 -0.97 17.10 8.86
CA ASN A 14 -0.51 17.62 8.11
C ASN A 14 -0.51 17.45 7.12
N ASP A 15 -0.71 17.31 6.75
CA ASP A 15 -0.81 17.12 5.94
C ASP A 15 -0.55 17.57 4.76
N SER A 16 0.12 17.97 4.49
CA SER A 16 0.51 18.56 3.26
C SER A 16 0.75 17.57 2.15
N ASP A 17 1.24 16.45 2.46
CA ASP A 17 1.42 15.37 1.47
C ASP A 17 0.89 14.07 2.06
N PRO A 18 -0.26 13.62 1.58
CA PRO A 18 -0.85 12.40 2.13
C PRO A 18 -0.02 11.14 1.88
N LYS A 19 0.97 11.22 0.99
CA LYS A 19 1.82 10.07 0.73
C LYS A 19 2.95 9.92 1.73
N VAL A 20 3.21 10.96 2.51
CA VAL A 20 4.29 10.92 3.49
C VAL A 20 3.75 10.34 4.78
N PRO A 21 4.33 9.24 5.28
CA PRO A 21 3.85 8.66 6.53
C PRO A 21 4.01 9.63 7.68
N ASP A 22 3.00 9.67 8.53
CA ASP A 22 3.06 10.44 9.77
C ASP A 22 3.70 9.56 10.82
N LYS A 23 4.92 9.88 11.18
CA LYS A 23 5.69 9.05 12.11
C LYS A 23 5.11 9.04 13.52
N LYS A 24 4.26 9.99 13.83
CA LYS A 24 3.59 10.03 15.14
C LYS A 24 2.37 9.13 15.17
N LYS A 25 1.91 8.69 14.04
CA LYS A 25 0.72 7.87 13.98
C LYS A 25 1.07 6.44 14.37
N THR A 26 0.37 5.95 15.35
CA THR A 26 0.61 4.60 15.87
C THR A 26 -0.62 3.72 15.83
N LYS A 27 -1.72 4.23 15.33
CA LYS A 27 -2.98 3.48 15.30
C LYS A 27 -3.52 3.40 13.89
N PHE A 28 -3.82 2.20 13.46
CA PHE A 28 -4.40 1.93 12.16
C PHE A 28 -5.51 0.92 12.33
N ASP A 29 -6.49 0.99 11.48
CA ASP A 29 -7.55 -0.03 11.47
C ASP A 29 -7.05 -1.35 10.92
N VAL A 30 -6.17 -1.30 9.93
CA VAL A 30 -5.65 -2.49 9.25
C VAL A 30 -4.15 -2.31 9.07
N VAL A 31 -3.41 -3.34 9.42
CA VAL A 31 -1.97 -3.38 9.16
C VAL A 31 -1.68 -4.58 8.28
N ILE A 32 -1.04 -4.32 7.16
CA ILE A 32 -0.72 -5.34 6.16
C ILE A 32 0.78 -5.58 6.20
N ILE A 33 1.18 -6.82 6.37
CA ILE A 33 2.58 -7.19 6.38
C ILE A 33 2.94 -7.71 5.00
N GLY A 34 3.76 -6.95 4.32
CA GLY A 34 4.21 -7.32 3.00
C GLY A 34 3.68 -6.41 1.91
N ALA A 35 4.51 -6.16 0.92
CA ALA A 35 4.19 -5.24 -0.17
C ALA A 35 4.49 -5.89 -1.52
N GLY A 36 3.85 -6.99 -1.79
CA GLY A 36 3.77 -7.56 -3.12
C GLY A 36 2.38 -7.31 -3.69
N PRO A 37 2.01 -8.03 -4.74
CA PRO A 37 0.69 -7.82 -5.37
C PRO A 37 -0.45 -7.97 -4.39
N SER A 38 -0.40 -8.98 -3.52
CA SER A 38 -1.49 -9.19 -2.57
C SER A 38 -1.55 -8.09 -1.53
N GLY A 39 -0.40 -7.63 -1.04
CA GLY A 39 -0.36 -6.57 -0.05
C GLY A 39 -0.90 -5.27 -0.61
N TYR A 40 -0.46 -4.89 -1.79
CA TYR A 40 -0.95 -3.66 -2.43
C TYR A 40 -2.44 -3.77 -2.74
N THR A 41 -2.89 -4.93 -3.19
CA THR A 41 -4.32 -5.14 -3.47
C THR A 41 -5.14 -4.98 -2.20
N ALA A 42 -4.70 -5.60 -1.10
CA ALA A 42 -5.39 -5.46 0.17
C ALA A 42 -5.43 -4.00 0.61
N GLY A 43 -4.33 -3.28 0.42
CA GLY A 43 -4.27 -1.87 0.74
C GLY A 43 -5.27 -1.06 -0.04
N ILE A 44 -5.38 -1.32 -1.33
CA ILE A 44 -6.33 -0.63 -2.19
C ILE A 44 -7.76 -0.83 -1.69
N TYR A 45 -8.12 -2.08 -1.42
CA TYR A 45 -9.49 -2.38 -1.02
C TYR A 45 -9.81 -1.85 0.37
N CYS A 46 -8.90 -2.01 1.32
CA CYS A 46 -9.14 -1.54 2.68
C CYS A 46 -9.23 -0.02 2.73
N SER A 47 -8.30 0.65 2.07
CA SER A 47 -8.29 2.12 2.06
C SER A 47 -9.52 2.67 1.36
N ARG A 48 -9.89 2.06 0.25
CA ARG A 48 -11.05 2.51 -0.50
C ARG A 48 -12.33 2.32 0.30
N ALA A 49 -12.35 1.32 1.18
CA ALA A 49 -13.50 1.09 2.06
C ALA A 49 -13.53 2.05 3.24
N GLY A 50 -12.56 2.92 3.36
CA GLY A 50 -12.54 3.94 4.42
C GLY A 50 -11.75 3.55 5.64
N TYR A 51 -11.05 2.43 5.62
CA TYR A 51 -10.22 2.03 6.74
C TYR A 51 -8.86 2.72 6.69
N ASP A 52 -8.37 3.05 7.86
CA ASP A 52 -7.04 3.61 8.00
C ASP A 52 -6.04 2.47 7.89
N THR A 53 -5.30 2.42 6.80
CA THR A 53 -4.56 1.24 6.39
C THR A 53 -3.07 1.52 6.31
N LEU A 54 -2.29 0.61 6.89
CA LEU A 54 -0.83 0.66 6.86
C LEU A 54 -0.30 -0.59 6.18
N ILE A 55 0.65 -0.41 5.28
CA ILE A 55 1.44 -1.51 4.73
C ILE A 55 2.86 -1.39 5.25
N LEU A 56 3.35 -2.44 5.85
CA LEU A 56 4.77 -2.57 6.22
C LEU A 56 5.44 -3.41 5.18
N SER A 57 6.24 -2.80 4.34
CA SER A 57 6.76 -3.48 3.16
C SER A 57 8.04 -4.24 3.40
N GLY A 58 8.75 -3.92 4.47
CA GLY A 58 10.04 -4.52 4.72
C GLY A 58 11.12 -3.92 3.83
N VAL A 59 12.21 -4.65 3.70
CA VAL A 59 13.38 -4.14 2.98
C VAL A 59 13.30 -4.35 1.47
N LEU A 60 12.41 -5.22 1.02
CA LEU A 60 12.27 -5.50 -0.42
C LEU A 60 10.82 -5.29 -0.85
N PRO A 61 10.42 -4.03 -1.01
CA PRO A 61 9.04 -3.74 -1.42
C PRO A 61 8.78 -4.32 -2.82
N GLY A 62 7.55 -4.80 -3.03
CA GLY A 62 7.16 -5.37 -4.30
C GLY A 62 7.28 -6.86 -4.36
N GLY A 63 7.95 -7.48 -3.38
CA GLY A 63 8.09 -8.92 -3.33
C GLY A 63 8.90 -9.45 -4.50
N GLN A 64 8.59 -10.67 -4.90
CA GLN A 64 9.36 -11.33 -5.94
C GLN A 64 9.15 -10.76 -7.32
N LEU A 65 8.05 -10.06 -7.54
CA LEU A 65 7.78 -9.53 -8.89
C LEU A 65 8.74 -8.42 -9.30
N VAL A 66 9.42 -7.79 -8.36
CA VAL A 66 10.41 -6.77 -8.73
C VAL A 66 11.62 -7.40 -9.42
N ASN A 67 11.82 -8.70 -9.24
CA ASN A 67 12.94 -9.41 -9.86
C ASN A 67 12.54 -10.18 -11.09
N THR A 68 11.30 -10.04 -11.52
CA THR A 68 10.82 -10.75 -12.71
C THR A 68 10.92 -9.87 -13.93
N THR A 69 10.73 -10.49 -15.08
CA THR A 69 10.66 -9.76 -16.33
C THR A 69 9.19 -9.52 -16.66
N GLU A 70 8.68 -10.21 -17.64
CA GLU A 70 7.33 -9.96 -18.11
C GLU A 70 6.33 -10.79 -17.33
N VAL A 71 5.24 -10.15 -16.89
CA VAL A 71 4.13 -10.81 -16.21
C VAL A 71 2.98 -10.85 -17.22
N GLU A 72 2.56 -12.05 -17.55
CA GLU A 72 1.55 -12.23 -18.60
C GLU A 72 0.21 -12.71 -18.06
N ASN A 73 0.17 -13.08 -16.79
CA ASN A 73 -1.00 -13.67 -16.19
C ASN A 73 -1.69 -12.75 -15.18
N TYR A 74 -1.40 -11.46 -15.23
CA TYR A 74 -2.12 -10.50 -14.42
C TYR A 74 -3.20 -9.87 -15.26
N PRO A 75 -4.47 -10.00 -14.87
CA PRO A 75 -5.57 -9.51 -15.71
C PRO A 75 -5.50 -8.01 -15.93
N GLY A 76 -5.87 -7.59 -17.11
CA GLY A 76 -5.90 -6.18 -17.44
C GLY A 76 -4.73 -5.71 -18.28
N PHE A 77 -3.77 -6.58 -18.55
CA PHE A 77 -2.62 -6.25 -19.37
C PHE A 77 -2.52 -7.25 -20.51
N GLU A 78 -3.21 -6.94 -21.58
CA GLU A 78 -3.34 -7.86 -22.72
C GLU A 78 -1.99 -8.33 -23.25
N ASN A 79 -1.04 -7.42 -23.30
CA ASN A 79 0.29 -7.70 -23.85
C ASN A 79 1.34 -7.90 -22.76
N GLY A 80 0.88 -8.12 -21.52
CA GLY A 80 1.81 -8.28 -20.40
C GLY A 80 2.30 -6.97 -19.83
N ILE A 81 3.01 -7.05 -18.74
CA ILE A 81 3.64 -5.89 -18.10
C ILE A 81 4.88 -6.37 -17.39
N MET A 82 5.90 -5.54 -17.37
CA MET A 82 7.10 -5.87 -16.60
C MET A 82 6.78 -5.90 -15.11
N GLY A 83 7.31 -6.90 -14.41
CA GLY A 83 7.04 -7.05 -12.99
C GLY A 83 7.34 -5.81 -12.17
N PRO A 84 8.53 -5.20 -12.33
CA PRO A 84 8.84 -3.96 -11.60
C PRO A 84 7.84 -2.83 -11.90
N ASP A 85 7.43 -2.69 -13.15
CA ASP A 85 6.47 -1.65 -13.52
C ASP A 85 5.11 -1.89 -12.87
N LEU A 86 4.68 -3.15 -12.84
CA LEU A 86 3.42 -3.50 -12.20
C LEU A 86 3.46 -3.15 -10.71
N MET A 87 4.58 -3.43 -10.05
CA MET A 87 4.69 -3.15 -8.63
C MET A 87 4.71 -1.65 -8.36
N ILE A 88 5.35 -0.87 -9.22
CA ILE A 88 5.32 0.58 -9.09
C ILE A 88 3.89 1.10 -9.23
N ASP A 89 3.17 0.60 -10.22
CA ASP A 89 1.81 1.04 -10.46
C ASP A 89 0.87 0.67 -9.32
N MET A 90 1.00 -0.56 -8.81
CA MET A 90 0.14 -1.01 -7.71
C MET A 90 0.43 -0.23 -6.43
N ARG A 91 1.70 0.08 -6.17
CA ARG A 91 2.06 0.89 -5.02
C ARG A 91 1.43 2.28 -5.11
N LYS A 92 1.56 2.91 -6.27
CA LYS A 92 0.99 4.25 -6.47
C LYS A 92 -0.53 4.23 -6.35
N GLN A 93 -1.14 3.19 -6.87
CA GLN A 93 -2.59 3.06 -6.78
C GLN A 93 -3.03 2.92 -5.33
N SER A 94 -2.33 2.09 -4.57
CA SER A 94 -2.62 1.90 -3.15
C SER A 94 -2.50 3.21 -2.39
N GLN A 95 -1.43 3.95 -2.64
CA GLN A 95 -1.22 5.25 -2.01
C GLN A 95 -2.31 6.25 -2.40
N ARG A 96 -2.72 6.24 -3.65
CA ARG A 96 -3.78 7.13 -4.11
C ARG A 96 -5.10 6.85 -3.39
N MET A 97 -5.34 5.61 -3.03
CA MET A 97 -6.54 5.24 -2.27
C MET A 97 -6.45 5.62 -0.79
N GLY A 98 -5.28 6.00 -0.32
CA GLY A 98 -5.09 6.45 1.05
C GLY A 98 -4.23 5.56 1.91
N THR A 99 -3.63 4.53 1.35
CA THR A 99 -2.78 3.62 2.11
C THR A 99 -1.48 4.30 2.50
N THR A 100 -1.10 4.17 3.76
CA THR A 100 0.23 4.56 4.23
C THR A 100 1.17 3.38 4.04
N ILE A 101 2.31 3.62 3.42
CA ILE A 101 3.29 2.55 3.17
C ILE A 101 4.60 2.94 3.80
N VAL A 102 5.11 2.02 4.63
CA VAL A 102 6.39 2.20 5.31
C VAL A 102 7.32 1.09 4.85
N ASP A 103 8.48 1.48 4.33
CA ASP A 103 9.46 0.56 3.73
C ASP A 103 10.51 0.11 4.72
N ASP A 104 10.25 0.22 6.00
CA ASP A 104 11.16 -0.26 7.04
C ASP A 104 10.78 -1.65 7.47
N GLU A 105 11.74 -2.27 8.13
CA GLU A 105 11.51 -3.59 8.71
C GLU A 105 10.57 -3.57 9.88
#